data_80ad5af966b197843b660a6e2c8e152e
#
_entry.id   80ad5af966b197843b660a6e2c8e152e
#
_cell.length_a   1.000
_cell.length_b   1.000
_cell.length_c   1.000
_cell.angle_alpha   90.00
_cell.angle_beta   90.00
_cell.angle_gamma   90.00
#
_symmetry.space_group_name_H-M   'P 1'
#
loop_
_entity.id
_entity.type
_entity.pdbx_description
1 polymer ?
#
loop_
_entity_poly.entity_id
_entity_poly.type
_entity_poly.pdbx_seq_one_letter_code
_entity_poly.pdbx_strand_id
1 'polypeptide(L)'
;MRHVLRRAGFLIALACGTPFAAATTSAELSIRIGYLDYRPDTGPVLSNVIPEPEDAGLRGAELAIADSNSTGRFLKHSYTLETATSETSDELLELAAKQYADGLRLFVVNAPAATLRQLATAMPDSLLINAGSADDALRSQNCMANVLHTLPSRSMLADALGQFLAVRRWNRWMLIVGPTEDDQAYADALRRAAKRFGHRIVVEKPWSFDNDQRRSAQAEMPLFTQGAEYDVVLVADERGDFGDYVPYHTWLPRPVAGTQGLTATGWHKTVETYGAAQLQKRFETHAQRWMNDRDFAAWMGVRSFAAAITRLRSTDAVQIRQLALSGDLPLDGFKGRKLSFRSWNGQLRQPIPLIHPRALVSNSPQDGFLHPTSELDTLGFDAPESSCRLSGASS
;
A
#
# COMPACT_ATOMS: atom_id res chain seq x y z
N MET A 1 -8.22 54.56 90.66
CA MET A 1 -9.28 53.59 90.30
C MET A 1 -9.45 53.57 88.80
N ARG A 2 -9.43 52.39 88.24
CA ARG A 2 -9.51 51.98 86.87
C ARG A 2 -8.21 51.72 86.09
N HIS A 3 -7.79 50.44 86.08
CA HIS A 3 -6.75 49.88 85.28
C HIS A 3 -7.19 49.79 83.79
N VAL A 4 -6.28 50.14 82.90
CA VAL A 4 -6.40 49.90 81.47
C VAL A 4 -5.26 48.93 81.04
N LEU A 5 -5.62 47.69 80.78
CA LEU A 5 -4.72 46.67 80.15
C LEU A 5 -4.55 47.00 78.66
N ARG A 6 -3.33 47.19 78.22
CA ARG A 6 -2.93 47.16 76.79
C ARG A 6 -2.69 45.73 76.34
N ARG A 7 -3.47 45.26 75.40
CA ARG A 7 -3.20 44.00 74.67
C ARG A 7 -2.36 44.35 73.43
N ALA A 8 -1.17 43.73 73.37
CA ALA A 8 -0.33 43.74 72.17
C ALA A 8 -0.80 42.62 71.21
N GLY A 9 -1.25 42.97 70.04
CA GLY A 9 -1.60 42.00 69.03
C GLY A 9 -0.37 41.67 68.15
N PHE A 10 0.01 40.39 68.11
CA PHE A 10 1.03 39.86 67.19
C PHE A 10 0.37 39.48 65.87
N LEU A 11 0.67 40.18 64.75
CA LEU A 11 0.27 39.83 63.42
C LEU A 11 1.31 38.87 62.83
N ILE A 12 0.92 37.59 62.68
CA ILE A 12 1.71 36.59 61.90
C ILE A 12 1.26 36.73 60.43
N ALA A 13 2.12 37.26 59.58
CA ALA A 13 1.92 37.24 58.14
C ALA A 13 2.28 35.84 57.56
N LEU A 14 1.23 35.07 57.21
CA LEU A 14 1.39 33.81 56.50
C LEU A 14 1.68 34.10 55.01
N ALA A 15 2.92 33.99 54.61
CA ALA A 15 3.28 34.04 53.19
C ALA A 15 2.92 32.71 52.51
N CYS A 16 1.78 32.67 51.82
CA CYS A 16 1.43 31.58 50.90
C CYS A 16 2.27 31.70 49.63
N GLY A 17 3.41 31.01 49.60
CA GLY A 17 4.17 30.77 48.39
C GLY A 17 3.42 29.72 47.54
N THR A 18 2.70 30.17 46.48
CA THR A 18 2.18 29.28 45.44
C THR A 18 3.37 28.77 44.62
N PRO A 19 3.58 27.45 44.49
CA PRO A 19 4.56 26.96 43.55
C PRO A 19 4.07 27.27 42.14
N PHE A 20 4.79 28.13 41.44
CA PHE A 20 4.68 28.28 39.99
C PHE A 20 5.07 26.95 39.36
N ALA A 21 4.09 26.12 38.97
CA ALA A 21 4.33 24.97 38.13
C ALA A 21 4.91 25.49 36.81
N ALA A 22 6.19 25.29 36.61
CA ALA A 22 6.86 25.53 35.34
C ALA A 22 6.13 24.67 34.30
N ALA A 23 5.35 25.28 33.42
CA ALA A 23 4.79 24.63 32.25
C ALA A 23 5.97 24.13 31.43
N THR A 24 6.22 22.84 31.47
CA THR A 24 7.15 22.17 30.57
C THR A 24 6.63 22.42 29.16
N THR A 25 7.21 23.37 28.46
CA THR A 25 7.01 23.58 27.02
C THR A 25 7.46 22.29 26.36
N SER A 26 6.49 21.45 25.95
CA SER A 26 6.77 20.30 25.09
C SER A 26 7.55 20.79 23.89
N ALA A 27 8.78 20.29 23.71
CA ALA A 27 9.61 20.62 22.57
C ALA A 27 8.88 20.28 21.28
N GLU A 28 8.99 21.13 20.28
CA GLU A 28 8.48 20.86 18.94
C GLU A 28 9.25 19.69 18.35
N LEU A 29 8.52 18.66 17.85
CA LEU A 29 9.10 17.48 17.22
C LEU A 29 9.12 17.68 15.71
N SER A 30 10.32 17.89 15.14
CA SER A 30 10.53 17.94 13.70
C SER A 30 10.73 16.54 13.15
N ILE A 31 9.86 16.11 12.23
CA ILE A 31 9.84 14.79 11.63
C ILE A 31 10.18 14.91 10.16
N ARG A 32 11.26 14.25 9.75
CA ARG A 32 11.70 14.15 8.36
C ARG A 32 11.37 12.74 7.84
N ILE A 33 10.76 12.67 6.65
CA ILE A 33 10.43 11.40 5.97
C ILE A 33 11.02 11.49 4.56
N GLY A 34 11.80 10.48 4.16
CA GLY A 34 12.30 10.33 2.79
C GLY A 34 11.24 9.72 1.88
N TYR A 35 11.17 10.18 0.65
CA TYR A 35 10.45 9.52 -0.43
C TYR A 35 11.44 9.19 -1.54
N LEU A 36 11.64 7.89 -1.77
CA LEU A 36 12.57 7.36 -2.77
C LEU A 36 11.78 6.82 -3.95
N ASP A 37 12.03 7.36 -5.13
CA ASP A 37 11.24 7.10 -6.33
C ASP A 37 12.14 6.64 -7.49
N TYR A 38 12.02 5.37 -7.87
CA TYR A 38 12.62 4.85 -9.09
C TYR A 38 11.69 5.05 -10.26
N ARG A 39 12.13 5.82 -11.24
CA ARG A 39 11.32 6.24 -12.37
C ARG A 39 12.10 6.05 -13.66
N PRO A 40 12.18 4.82 -14.19
CA PRO A 40 12.93 4.54 -15.42
C PRO A 40 12.27 5.24 -16.60
N ASP A 41 13.09 5.65 -17.57
CA ASP A 41 12.59 6.02 -18.90
C ASP A 41 12.02 4.77 -19.57
N THR A 42 10.71 4.76 -19.76
CA THR A 42 10.00 3.64 -20.43
C THR A 42 9.88 3.83 -21.93
N GLY A 43 10.47 4.91 -22.46
CA GLY A 43 10.37 5.26 -23.87
C GLY A 43 8.97 5.75 -24.26
N PRO A 44 8.72 5.91 -25.56
CA PRO A 44 7.44 6.45 -26.04
C PRO A 44 6.28 5.51 -25.71
N VAL A 45 5.25 6.06 -25.09
CA VAL A 45 4.01 5.35 -24.78
C VAL A 45 3.26 5.01 -26.06
N LEU A 46 2.79 3.79 -26.15
CA LEU A 46 1.97 3.36 -27.27
C LEU A 46 0.61 4.07 -27.23
N SER A 47 0.08 4.41 -28.39
CA SER A 47 -1.09 5.30 -28.53
C SER A 47 -2.38 4.82 -27.85
N ASN A 48 -2.46 3.56 -27.50
CA ASN A 48 -3.62 2.93 -26.84
C ASN A 48 -3.39 2.59 -25.36
N VAL A 49 -2.19 2.82 -24.84
CA VAL A 49 -1.86 2.61 -23.42
C VAL A 49 -2.04 3.93 -22.68
N ILE A 50 -2.80 3.91 -21.60
CA ILE A 50 -2.91 5.05 -20.69
C ILE A 50 -1.69 4.97 -19.77
N PRO A 51 -0.73 5.90 -19.88
CA PRO A 51 0.47 5.84 -19.05
C PRO A 51 0.12 6.06 -17.57
N GLU A 52 0.89 5.43 -16.70
CA GLU A 52 0.85 5.78 -15.29
C GLU A 52 1.33 7.24 -15.13
N PRO A 53 0.66 8.04 -14.26
CA PRO A 53 1.11 9.41 -14.00
C PRO A 53 2.56 9.45 -13.50
N GLU A 54 3.38 10.34 -14.07
CA GLU A 54 4.79 10.47 -13.69
C GLU A 54 5.00 10.78 -12.21
N ASP A 55 4.03 11.38 -11.54
CA ASP A 55 4.03 11.72 -10.14
C ASP A 55 3.27 10.71 -9.25
N ALA A 56 2.98 9.51 -9.78
CA ALA A 56 2.30 8.45 -9.04
C ALA A 56 3.09 8.07 -7.77
N GLY A 57 2.40 7.99 -6.66
CA GLY A 57 2.98 7.76 -5.33
C GLY A 57 3.47 9.05 -4.66
N LEU A 58 4.23 9.92 -5.35
CA LEU A 58 4.73 11.16 -4.77
C LEU A 58 3.61 12.07 -4.27
N ARG A 59 2.56 12.28 -5.08
CA ARG A 59 1.41 13.11 -4.68
C ARG A 59 0.66 12.53 -3.49
N GLY A 60 0.63 11.20 -3.36
CA GLY A 60 0.09 10.54 -2.18
C GLY A 60 0.88 10.84 -0.92
N ALA A 61 2.21 10.75 -1.00
CA ALA A 61 3.08 11.10 0.11
C ALA A 61 2.98 12.58 0.52
N GLU A 62 2.95 13.50 -0.43
CA GLU A 62 2.78 14.94 -0.18
C GLU A 62 1.45 15.25 0.50
N LEU A 63 0.34 14.67 0.02
CA LEU A 63 -0.96 14.83 0.67
C LEU A 63 -0.94 14.31 2.11
N ALA A 64 -0.27 13.17 2.35
CA ALA A 64 -0.17 12.60 3.69
C ALA A 64 0.64 13.49 4.64
N ILE A 65 1.68 14.18 4.16
CA ILE A 65 2.42 15.21 4.92
C ILE A 65 1.49 16.37 5.27
N ALA A 66 0.73 16.88 4.30
CA ALA A 66 -0.24 17.97 4.54
C ALA A 66 -1.31 17.57 5.58
N ASP A 67 -1.88 16.36 5.44
CA ASP A 67 -2.83 15.78 6.39
C ASP A 67 -2.22 15.63 7.79
N SER A 68 -0.96 15.19 7.88
CA SER A 68 -0.24 14.99 9.14
C SER A 68 0.09 16.31 9.82
N ASN A 69 0.47 17.33 9.07
CA ASN A 69 0.72 18.68 9.57
C ASN A 69 -0.57 19.36 10.08
N SER A 70 -1.71 19.09 9.46
CA SER A 70 -3.01 19.60 9.93
C SER A 70 -3.31 19.20 11.37
N THR A 71 -3.03 17.94 11.71
CA THR A 71 -3.20 17.38 13.06
C THR A 71 -1.99 17.71 13.95
N GLY A 72 -0.79 17.69 13.36
CA GLY A 72 0.49 17.91 14.03
C GLY A 72 0.60 19.26 14.75
N ARG A 73 -0.02 20.31 14.20
CA ARG A 73 -0.06 21.63 14.83
C ARG A 73 -0.54 21.62 16.29
N PHE A 74 -1.49 20.76 16.60
CA PHE A 74 -2.01 20.62 17.96
C PHE A 74 -1.10 19.81 18.87
N LEU A 75 -0.22 18.98 18.28
CA LEU A 75 0.72 18.10 18.98
C LEU A 75 2.13 18.68 19.03
N LYS A 76 2.36 19.85 18.40
CA LYS A 76 3.68 20.43 18.13
C LYS A 76 4.59 19.49 17.32
N HIS A 77 4.01 18.83 16.33
CA HIS A 77 4.70 17.99 15.35
C HIS A 77 4.73 18.72 14.01
N SER A 78 5.88 18.76 13.38
CA SER A 78 6.12 19.32 12.04
C SER A 78 6.69 18.22 11.15
N TYR A 79 6.01 17.91 10.05
CA TYR A 79 6.39 16.86 9.11
C TYR A 79 6.92 17.47 7.82
N THR A 80 8.04 16.96 7.33
CA THR A 80 8.65 17.35 6.05
C THR A 80 8.91 16.11 5.20
N LEU A 81 8.76 16.24 3.87
CA LEU A 81 9.08 15.21 2.88
C LEU A 81 10.38 15.59 2.17
N GLU A 82 11.33 14.67 2.15
CA GLU A 82 12.58 14.80 1.41
C GLU A 82 12.58 13.80 0.26
N THR A 83 12.46 14.31 -0.96
CA THR A 83 12.29 13.48 -2.16
C THR A 83 13.64 13.21 -2.81
N ALA A 84 13.81 11.98 -3.31
CA ALA A 84 14.87 11.60 -4.22
C ALA A 84 14.27 10.74 -5.34
N THR A 85 14.42 11.20 -6.58
CA THR A 85 13.91 10.54 -7.79
C THR A 85 15.06 10.28 -8.74
N SER A 86 15.12 9.09 -9.32
CA SER A 86 16.11 8.74 -10.33
C SER A 86 15.55 7.73 -11.34
N GLU A 87 16.08 7.79 -12.56
CA GLU A 87 15.81 6.84 -13.64
C GLU A 87 16.62 5.54 -13.50
N THR A 88 17.66 5.54 -12.66
CA THR A 88 18.53 4.39 -12.43
C THR A 88 18.54 3.98 -10.96
N SER A 89 18.68 2.67 -10.71
CA SER A 89 18.77 2.15 -9.35
C SER A 89 20.04 2.62 -8.64
N ASP A 90 21.16 2.71 -9.34
CA ASP A 90 22.46 3.08 -8.75
C ASP A 90 22.44 4.53 -8.25
N GLU A 91 21.95 5.46 -9.07
CA GLU A 91 21.80 6.86 -8.65
C GLU A 91 20.82 7.03 -7.49
N LEU A 92 19.70 6.27 -7.52
CA LEU A 92 18.73 6.29 -6.40
C LEU A 92 19.37 5.81 -5.10
N LEU A 93 20.23 4.78 -5.16
CA LEU A 93 21.00 4.31 -4.00
C LEU A 93 21.96 5.37 -3.48
N GLU A 94 22.66 6.11 -4.36
CA GLU A 94 23.55 7.21 -3.96
C GLU A 94 22.78 8.35 -3.28
N LEU A 95 21.64 8.75 -3.84
CA LEU A 95 20.78 9.78 -3.26
C LEU A 95 20.23 9.35 -1.89
N ALA A 96 19.77 8.11 -1.77
CA ALA A 96 19.31 7.55 -0.51
C ALA A 96 20.42 7.47 0.54
N ALA A 97 21.64 7.11 0.14
CA ALA A 97 22.80 7.07 1.03
C ALA A 97 23.16 8.46 1.59
N LYS A 98 23.01 9.53 0.80
CA LYS A 98 23.19 10.89 1.28
C LYS A 98 22.15 11.26 2.34
N GLN A 99 20.86 11.01 2.07
CA GLN A 99 19.78 11.26 3.05
C GLN A 99 20.00 10.43 4.34
N TYR A 100 20.42 9.18 4.20
CA TYR A 100 20.75 8.33 5.35
C TYR A 100 21.94 8.84 6.16
N ALA A 101 23.02 9.33 5.51
CA ALA A 101 24.17 9.96 6.15
C ALA A 101 23.78 11.25 6.89
N ASP A 102 22.80 12.00 6.37
CA ASP A 102 22.22 13.20 7.00
C ASP A 102 21.25 12.87 8.16
N GLY A 103 21.18 11.60 8.56
CA GLY A 103 20.44 11.15 9.74
C GLY A 103 18.98 10.77 9.46
N LEU A 104 18.53 10.73 8.19
CA LEU A 104 17.19 10.28 7.86
C LEU A 104 17.05 8.75 8.08
N ARG A 105 15.95 8.32 8.71
CA ARG A 105 15.73 6.90 9.07
C ARG A 105 14.36 6.35 8.69
N LEU A 106 13.44 7.19 8.22
CA LEU A 106 12.09 6.81 7.84
C LEU A 106 11.89 7.09 6.35
N PHE A 107 11.62 6.04 5.57
CA PHE A 107 11.52 6.16 4.12
C PHE A 107 10.25 5.50 3.59
N VAL A 108 9.59 6.15 2.64
CA VAL A 108 8.58 5.54 1.76
C VAL A 108 9.25 5.31 0.40
N VAL A 109 9.16 4.11 -0.13
CA VAL A 109 9.91 3.68 -1.31
C VAL A 109 8.95 3.24 -2.41
N ASN A 110 9.01 3.92 -3.55
CA ASN A 110 8.37 3.53 -4.81
C ASN A 110 9.44 3.01 -5.76
N ALA A 111 9.75 1.73 -5.68
CA ALA A 111 10.80 1.09 -6.49
C ALA A 111 10.51 -0.40 -6.70
N PRO A 112 11.13 -1.03 -7.73
CA PRO A 112 11.09 -2.47 -7.93
C PRO A 112 11.71 -3.25 -6.77
N ALA A 113 11.37 -4.55 -6.67
CA ALA A 113 11.81 -5.42 -5.59
C ALA A 113 13.34 -5.47 -5.42
N ALA A 114 14.07 -5.50 -6.52
CA ALA A 114 15.55 -5.54 -6.49
C ALA A 114 16.14 -4.28 -5.86
N THR A 115 15.71 -3.10 -6.31
CA THR A 115 16.16 -1.81 -5.79
C THR A 115 15.77 -1.61 -4.33
N LEU A 116 14.53 -2.00 -3.96
CA LEU A 116 14.08 -1.94 -2.56
C LEU A 116 14.98 -2.78 -1.64
N ARG A 117 15.37 -3.99 -2.07
CA ARG A 117 16.27 -4.86 -1.29
C ARG A 117 17.66 -4.25 -1.13
N GLN A 118 18.21 -3.65 -2.19
CA GLN A 118 19.48 -2.94 -2.14
C GLN A 118 19.41 -1.77 -1.15
N LEU A 119 18.37 -0.93 -1.23
CA LEU A 119 18.13 0.17 -0.29
C LEU A 119 18.03 -0.33 1.16
N ALA A 120 17.24 -1.39 1.40
CA ALA A 120 17.08 -1.95 2.75
C ALA A 120 18.39 -2.51 3.32
N THR A 121 19.24 -3.10 2.48
CA THR A 121 20.56 -3.60 2.87
C THR A 121 21.55 -2.46 3.15
N ALA A 122 21.50 -1.40 2.35
CA ALA A 122 22.39 -0.23 2.51
C ALA A 122 22.04 0.64 3.72
N MET A 123 20.80 0.58 4.19
CA MET A 123 20.28 1.41 5.28
C MET A 123 19.68 0.55 6.42
N PRO A 124 20.47 -0.28 7.10
CA PRO A 124 19.97 -1.29 8.04
C PRO A 124 19.24 -0.71 9.26
N ASP A 125 19.59 0.50 9.70
CA ASP A 125 18.99 1.19 10.86
C ASP A 125 17.77 2.04 10.48
N SER A 126 17.35 1.98 9.20
CA SER A 126 16.17 2.68 8.71
C SER A 126 14.95 1.78 8.68
N LEU A 127 13.77 2.38 8.73
CA LEU A 127 12.52 1.71 8.43
C LEU A 127 12.02 2.19 7.08
N LEU A 128 11.88 1.24 6.14
CA LEU A 128 11.40 1.48 4.80
C LEU A 128 9.96 0.98 4.67
N ILE A 129 9.09 1.77 4.05
CA ILE A 129 7.75 1.34 3.67
C ILE A 129 7.67 1.22 2.16
N ASN A 130 7.50 -0.01 1.69
CA ASN A 130 7.30 -0.34 0.28
C ASN A 130 5.91 0.10 -0.20
N ALA A 131 5.87 1.06 -1.09
CA ALA A 131 4.68 1.57 -1.77
C ALA A 131 4.69 1.31 -3.29
N GLY A 132 5.74 0.67 -3.83
CA GLY A 132 5.95 0.52 -5.28
C GLY A 132 5.94 -0.90 -5.81
N SER A 133 6.35 -1.91 -5.00
CA SER A 133 6.49 -3.29 -5.48
C SER A 133 5.42 -4.23 -4.91
N ALA A 134 4.67 -4.89 -5.81
CA ALA A 134 3.70 -5.93 -5.47
C ALA A 134 4.31 -7.35 -5.39
N ASP A 135 5.64 -7.49 -5.49
CA ASP A 135 6.33 -8.77 -5.53
C ASP A 135 6.10 -9.59 -4.25
N ASP A 136 5.58 -10.80 -4.43
CA ASP A 136 5.27 -11.74 -3.35
C ASP A 136 6.53 -12.27 -2.64
N ALA A 137 7.68 -12.32 -3.32
CA ALA A 137 8.93 -12.76 -2.71
C ALA A 137 9.38 -11.85 -1.56
N LEU A 138 9.07 -10.55 -1.63
CA LEU A 138 9.34 -9.61 -0.54
C LEU A 138 8.51 -9.88 0.74
N ARG A 139 7.43 -10.67 0.65
CA ARG A 139 6.55 -11.07 1.75
C ARG A 139 6.76 -12.52 2.16
N SER A 140 7.74 -13.20 1.55
CA SER A 140 8.08 -14.61 1.81
C SER A 140 9.58 -14.82 1.88
N GLN A 141 10.21 -15.41 0.85
CA GLN A 141 11.62 -15.83 0.88
C GLN A 141 12.64 -14.69 0.89
N ASN A 142 12.29 -13.51 0.38
CA ASN A 142 13.17 -12.34 0.26
C ASN A 142 12.76 -11.19 1.20
N CYS A 143 12.10 -11.50 2.31
CA CYS A 143 11.67 -10.45 3.24
C CYS A 143 12.86 -9.83 3.98
N MET A 144 12.75 -8.53 4.26
CA MET A 144 13.76 -7.73 4.92
C MET A 144 13.24 -7.25 6.28
N ALA A 145 14.06 -7.37 7.32
CA ALA A 145 13.65 -7.04 8.69
C ALA A 145 13.23 -5.58 8.88
N ASN A 146 13.76 -4.66 8.09
CA ASN A 146 13.51 -3.23 8.15
C ASN A 146 12.53 -2.72 7.07
N VAL A 147 11.73 -3.63 6.46
CA VAL A 147 10.76 -3.27 5.41
C VAL A 147 9.34 -3.63 5.84
N LEU A 148 8.43 -2.68 5.71
CA LEU A 148 6.98 -2.88 5.79
C LEU A 148 6.36 -2.62 4.40
N HIS A 149 5.12 -3.08 4.17
CA HIS A 149 4.50 -3.00 2.85
C HIS A 149 3.09 -2.42 2.94
N THR A 150 2.83 -1.31 2.25
CA THR A 150 1.50 -0.70 2.16
C THR A 150 0.81 -1.00 0.83
N LEU A 151 1.58 -1.26 -0.23
CA LEU A 151 1.01 -1.75 -1.49
C LEU A 151 0.58 -3.22 -1.33
N PRO A 152 -0.62 -3.63 -1.81
CA PRO A 152 -1.00 -5.03 -1.86
C PRO A 152 -0.04 -5.87 -2.70
N SER A 153 0.19 -7.11 -2.30
CA SER A 153 0.96 -8.05 -3.12
C SER A 153 0.10 -8.65 -4.24
N ARG A 154 0.76 -9.21 -5.28
CA ARG A 154 0.07 -9.92 -6.37
C ARG A 154 -0.83 -11.03 -5.83
N SER A 155 -0.36 -11.78 -4.84
CA SER A 155 -1.17 -12.82 -4.19
C SER A 155 -2.40 -12.26 -3.47
N MET A 156 -2.34 -11.05 -2.87
CA MET A 156 -3.52 -10.42 -2.27
C MET A 156 -4.55 -10.04 -3.34
N LEU A 157 -4.11 -9.51 -4.46
CA LEU A 157 -4.97 -9.12 -5.58
C LEU A 157 -5.62 -10.36 -6.23
N ALA A 158 -4.83 -11.40 -6.49
CA ALA A 158 -5.32 -12.66 -7.06
C ALA A 158 -6.30 -13.39 -6.13
N ASP A 159 -6.03 -13.42 -4.81
CA ASP A 159 -6.93 -14.04 -3.83
C ASP A 159 -8.26 -13.26 -3.72
N ALA A 160 -8.19 -11.92 -3.73
CA ALA A 160 -9.39 -11.09 -3.71
C ALA A 160 -10.31 -11.38 -4.90
N LEU A 161 -9.72 -11.51 -6.09
CA LEU A 161 -10.44 -11.87 -7.30
C LEU A 161 -10.94 -13.31 -7.24
N GLY A 162 -10.10 -14.27 -6.84
CA GLY A 162 -10.45 -15.69 -6.72
C GLY A 162 -11.65 -15.93 -5.81
N GLN A 163 -11.70 -15.29 -4.63
CA GLN A 163 -12.85 -15.38 -3.73
C GLN A 163 -14.15 -14.91 -4.39
N PHE A 164 -14.11 -13.78 -5.09
CA PHE A 164 -15.28 -13.24 -5.78
C PHE A 164 -15.74 -14.18 -6.89
N LEU A 165 -14.83 -14.73 -7.68
CA LEU A 165 -15.15 -15.68 -8.75
C LEU A 165 -15.74 -16.97 -8.18
N ALA A 166 -15.29 -17.43 -7.00
CA ALA A 166 -15.87 -18.57 -6.30
C ALA A 166 -17.33 -18.30 -5.86
N VAL A 167 -17.60 -17.13 -5.28
CA VAL A 167 -18.97 -16.70 -4.93
C VAL A 167 -19.88 -16.67 -6.16
N ARG A 168 -19.35 -16.24 -7.31
CA ARG A 168 -20.08 -16.22 -8.59
C ARG A 168 -20.18 -17.58 -9.25
N ARG A 169 -19.49 -18.61 -8.75
CA ARG A 169 -19.38 -19.96 -9.35
C ARG A 169 -18.76 -19.95 -10.75
N TRP A 170 -17.89 -18.98 -11.03
CA TRP A 170 -17.09 -18.90 -12.24
C TRP A 170 -15.77 -19.66 -12.02
N ASN A 171 -15.86 -20.96 -12.04
CA ASN A 171 -14.80 -21.86 -11.55
C ASN A 171 -13.89 -22.40 -12.67
N ARG A 172 -14.29 -22.25 -13.95
CA ARG A 172 -13.49 -22.67 -15.10
C ARG A 172 -12.84 -21.43 -15.72
N TRP A 173 -11.56 -21.35 -15.61
CA TRP A 173 -10.79 -20.20 -16.02
C TRP A 173 -10.06 -20.44 -17.32
N MET A 174 -10.11 -19.48 -18.24
CA MET A 174 -9.14 -19.32 -19.31
C MET A 174 -8.14 -18.27 -18.84
N LEU A 175 -6.84 -18.57 -18.87
CA LEU A 175 -5.79 -17.66 -18.46
C LEU A 175 -4.97 -17.24 -19.69
N ILE A 176 -4.81 -15.93 -19.91
CA ILE A 176 -3.96 -15.33 -20.92
C ILE A 176 -2.81 -14.65 -20.21
N VAL A 177 -1.58 -14.98 -20.57
CA VAL A 177 -0.36 -14.54 -19.87
C VAL A 177 0.53 -13.77 -20.81
N GLY A 178 0.87 -12.55 -20.44
CA GLY A 178 1.82 -11.71 -21.16
C GLY A 178 3.26 -12.21 -21.08
N PRO A 179 4.15 -11.62 -21.89
CA PRO A 179 5.53 -12.11 -22.04
C PRO A 179 6.51 -11.65 -20.96
N THR A 180 6.13 -10.66 -20.11
CA THR A 180 7.05 -10.07 -19.13
C THR A 180 7.17 -10.93 -17.86
N GLU A 181 8.25 -10.74 -17.11
CA GLU A 181 8.41 -11.39 -15.79
C GLU A 181 7.29 -11.00 -14.80
N ASP A 182 6.84 -9.77 -14.86
CA ASP A 182 5.75 -9.29 -14.01
C ASP A 182 4.41 -9.94 -14.38
N ASP A 183 4.13 -10.15 -15.67
CA ASP A 183 2.94 -10.88 -16.12
C ASP A 183 2.97 -12.33 -15.66
N GLN A 184 4.14 -12.99 -15.76
CA GLN A 184 4.31 -14.35 -15.25
C GLN A 184 4.10 -14.41 -13.72
N ALA A 185 4.65 -13.45 -12.99
CA ALA A 185 4.49 -13.39 -11.53
C ALA A 185 3.01 -13.19 -11.13
N TYR A 186 2.25 -12.37 -11.86
CA TYR A 186 0.82 -12.22 -11.62
C TYR A 186 0.03 -13.49 -12.01
N ALA A 187 0.40 -14.14 -13.13
CA ALA A 187 -0.17 -15.41 -13.52
C ALA A 187 0.09 -16.51 -12.48
N ASP A 188 1.27 -16.54 -11.86
CA ASP A 188 1.59 -17.47 -10.76
C ASP A 188 0.70 -17.21 -9.54
N ALA A 189 0.46 -15.95 -9.20
CA ALA A 189 -0.48 -15.59 -8.14
C ALA A 189 -1.91 -16.04 -8.46
N LEU A 190 -2.36 -15.91 -9.72
CA LEU A 190 -3.66 -16.43 -10.17
C LEU A 190 -3.73 -17.97 -10.13
N ARG A 191 -2.66 -18.67 -10.54
CA ARG A 191 -2.59 -20.15 -10.43
C ARG A 191 -2.66 -20.62 -8.97
N ARG A 192 -1.97 -19.90 -8.07
CA ARG A 192 -2.05 -20.13 -6.63
C ARG A 192 -3.48 -19.91 -6.12
N ALA A 193 -4.12 -18.80 -6.46
CA ALA A 193 -5.49 -18.49 -6.08
C ALA A 193 -6.48 -19.55 -6.63
N ALA A 194 -6.29 -20.00 -7.87
CA ALA A 194 -7.10 -21.07 -8.45
C ALA A 194 -7.05 -22.34 -7.60
N LYS A 195 -5.84 -22.78 -7.23
CA LYS A 195 -5.66 -23.95 -6.35
C LYS A 195 -6.30 -23.75 -4.97
N ARG A 196 -6.13 -22.55 -4.39
CA ARG A 196 -6.60 -22.23 -3.04
C ARG A 196 -8.13 -22.21 -2.94
N PHE A 197 -8.80 -21.65 -3.93
CA PHE A 197 -10.26 -21.45 -3.91
C PHE A 197 -11.03 -22.46 -4.78
N GLY A 198 -10.36 -23.53 -5.25
CA GLY A 198 -11.01 -24.65 -5.94
C GLY A 198 -11.41 -24.35 -7.39
N HIS A 199 -10.72 -23.44 -8.05
CA HIS A 199 -10.92 -23.18 -9.47
C HIS A 199 -10.06 -24.08 -10.36
N ARG A 200 -10.40 -24.14 -11.64
CA ARG A 200 -9.73 -24.93 -12.66
C ARG A 200 -9.32 -24.03 -13.82
N ILE A 201 -8.05 -23.93 -14.09
CA ILE A 201 -7.54 -23.34 -15.34
C ILE A 201 -7.73 -24.41 -16.42
N VAL A 202 -8.75 -24.22 -17.26
CA VAL A 202 -9.11 -25.17 -18.33
C VAL A 202 -8.40 -24.90 -19.63
N VAL A 203 -7.95 -23.65 -19.82
CA VAL A 203 -7.15 -23.21 -20.96
C VAL A 203 -6.14 -22.19 -20.43
N GLU A 204 -4.89 -22.32 -20.85
CA GLU A 204 -3.86 -21.32 -20.61
C GLU A 204 -3.14 -21.02 -21.91
N LYS A 205 -2.99 -19.73 -22.25
CA LYS A 205 -2.36 -19.30 -23.49
C LYS A 205 -1.38 -18.16 -23.22
N PRO A 206 -0.12 -18.29 -23.69
CA PRO A 206 0.80 -17.16 -23.72
C PRO A 206 0.35 -16.17 -24.80
N TRP A 207 0.48 -14.89 -24.51
CA TRP A 207 0.35 -13.86 -25.52
C TRP A 207 1.61 -13.85 -26.38
N SER A 208 1.46 -14.06 -27.67
CA SER A 208 2.58 -14.24 -28.61
C SER A 208 2.58 -13.25 -29.77
N PHE A 209 1.71 -12.25 -29.72
CA PHE A 209 1.63 -11.24 -30.78
C PHE A 209 2.72 -10.17 -30.59
N ASP A 210 3.37 -9.79 -31.67
CA ASP A 210 4.31 -8.67 -31.68
C ASP A 210 3.62 -7.31 -31.84
N ASN A 211 4.40 -6.24 -31.81
CA ASN A 211 3.88 -4.88 -31.87
C ASN A 211 3.15 -4.55 -33.21
N ASP A 212 3.49 -5.20 -34.29
CA ASP A 212 2.86 -4.98 -35.59
C ASP A 212 1.48 -5.65 -35.67
N GLN A 213 1.23 -6.66 -34.86
CA GLN A 213 -0.02 -7.42 -34.81
C GLN A 213 -1.08 -6.78 -33.94
N ARG A 214 -0.80 -5.71 -33.22
CA ARG A 214 -1.81 -5.01 -32.39
C ARG A 214 -3.02 -4.53 -33.18
N ARG A 215 -2.85 -4.16 -34.44
CA ARG A 215 -3.96 -3.77 -35.32
C ARG A 215 -4.86 -4.96 -35.67
N SER A 216 -4.31 -6.17 -35.72
CA SER A 216 -5.05 -7.40 -35.98
C SER A 216 -5.50 -8.12 -34.72
N ALA A 217 -4.90 -7.82 -33.54
CA ALA A 217 -5.21 -8.45 -32.28
C ALA A 217 -6.73 -8.39 -31.95
N GLN A 218 -7.37 -7.27 -32.22
CA GLN A 218 -8.79 -7.10 -32.01
C GLN A 218 -9.64 -8.03 -32.92
N ALA A 219 -9.22 -8.25 -34.16
CA ALA A 219 -9.89 -9.17 -35.09
C ALA A 219 -9.58 -10.64 -34.81
N GLU A 220 -8.42 -10.93 -34.27
CA GLU A 220 -7.96 -12.29 -33.97
C GLU A 220 -8.36 -12.79 -32.58
N MET A 221 -8.73 -11.89 -31.67
CA MET A 221 -9.09 -12.23 -30.30
C MET A 221 -10.18 -13.30 -30.19
N PRO A 222 -11.25 -13.31 -31.03
CA PRO A 222 -12.22 -14.40 -30.99
C PRO A 222 -11.61 -15.78 -31.28
N LEU A 223 -10.68 -15.88 -32.26
CA LEU A 223 -9.99 -17.14 -32.57
C LEU A 223 -9.01 -17.51 -31.46
N PHE A 224 -8.26 -16.53 -30.95
CA PHE A 224 -7.29 -16.74 -29.88
C PHE A 224 -7.96 -17.24 -28.60
N THR A 225 -9.17 -16.78 -28.29
CA THR A 225 -9.92 -17.19 -27.10
C THR A 225 -10.79 -18.44 -27.30
N GLN A 226 -10.68 -19.15 -28.41
CA GLN A 226 -11.25 -20.48 -28.57
C GLN A 226 -10.53 -21.53 -27.73
N GLY A 227 -11.28 -22.49 -27.20
CA GLY A 227 -10.73 -23.58 -26.40
C GLY A 227 -11.83 -24.38 -25.70
N ALA A 228 -11.45 -25.07 -24.62
CA ALA A 228 -12.41 -25.71 -23.73
C ALA A 228 -13.35 -24.65 -23.13
N GLU A 229 -14.56 -25.07 -22.78
CA GLU A 229 -15.55 -24.17 -22.21
C GLU A 229 -15.07 -23.58 -20.88
N TYR A 230 -15.10 -22.25 -20.77
CA TYR A 230 -14.69 -21.48 -19.60
C TYR A 230 -15.81 -20.57 -19.11
N ASP A 231 -15.73 -20.14 -17.84
CA ASP A 231 -16.71 -19.24 -17.22
C ASP A 231 -16.22 -17.78 -17.22
N VAL A 232 -14.90 -17.58 -17.20
CA VAL A 232 -14.24 -16.26 -17.15
C VAL A 232 -12.89 -16.35 -17.87
N VAL A 233 -12.50 -15.26 -18.50
CA VAL A 233 -11.14 -15.05 -19.03
C VAL A 233 -10.36 -14.23 -18.04
N LEU A 234 -9.21 -14.73 -17.59
CA LEU A 234 -8.25 -14.02 -16.76
C LEU A 234 -7.09 -13.51 -17.61
N VAL A 235 -6.70 -12.28 -17.40
CA VAL A 235 -5.61 -11.61 -18.11
C VAL A 235 -4.51 -11.26 -17.12
N ALA A 236 -3.28 -11.65 -17.43
CA ALA A 236 -2.07 -11.23 -16.76
C ALA A 236 -1.24 -10.40 -17.74
N ASP A 237 -1.41 -9.07 -17.68
CA ASP A 237 -0.77 -8.05 -18.52
C ASP A 237 -0.58 -6.79 -17.66
N GLU A 238 0.44 -6.79 -16.79
CA GLU A 238 0.70 -5.68 -15.86
C GLU A 238 1.18 -4.40 -16.58
N ARG A 239 1.76 -4.54 -17.77
CA ARG A 239 2.18 -3.40 -18.58
C ARG A 239 1.05 -2.76 -19.38
N GLY A 240 -0.09 -3.44 -19.54
CA GLY A 240 -1.20 -2.99 -20.38
C GLY A 240 -0.91 -3.07 -21.88
N ASP A 241 -0.05 -4.01 -22.29
CA ASP A 241 0.39 -4.13 -23.69
C ASP A 241 -0.72 -4.63 -24.62
N PHE A 242 -1.61 -5.51 -24.13
CA PHE A 242 -2.64 -6.16 -24.95
C PHE A 242 -3.98 -6.36 -24.26
N GLY A 243 -4.01 -6.35 -22.95
CA GLY A 243 -5.17 -6.82 -22.18
C GLY A 243 -6.44 -6.03 -22.44
N ASP A 244 -6.34 -4.76 -22.81
CA ASP A 244 -7.47 -3.92 -23.16
C ASP A 244 -8.21 -4.36 -24.45
N TYR A 245 -7.60 -5.18 -25.28
CA TYR A 245 -8.25 -5.78 -26.45
C TYR A 245 -9.08 -7.02 -26.12
N VAL A 246 -8.93 -7.62 -24.96
CA VAL A 246 -9.62 -8.87 -24.58
C VAL A 246 -11.10 -8.64 -24.25
N PRO A 247 -11.50 -7.63 -23.43
CA PRO A 247 -12.89 -7.38 -23.11
C PRO A 247 -13.74 -7.17 -24.36
N TYR A 248 -14.90 -7.83 -24.40
CA TYR A 248 -15.90 -7.76 -25.49
C TYR A 248 -15.50 -8.45 -26.82
N HIS A 249 -14.29 -9.00 -26.93
CA HIS A 249 -13.79 -9.67 -28.13
C HIS A 249 -13.58 -11.18 -27.97
N THR A 250 -13.92 -11.73 -26.81
CA THR A 250 -13.78 -13.16 -26.55
C THR A 250 -14.74 -14.02 -27.37
N TRP A 251 -14.32 -15.24 -27.76
CA TRP A 251 -15.16 -16.20 -28.48
C TRP A 251 -16.48 -16.49 -27.76
N LEU A 252 -16.42 -16.78 -26.49
CA LEU A 252 -17.60 -16.90 -25.64
C LEU A 252 -17.89 -15.56 -24.97
N PRO A 253 -19.18 -15.15 -24.85
CA PRO A 253 -19.56 -13.91 -24.17
C PRO A 253 -19.41 -14.09 -22.65
N ARG A 254 -18.18 -14.14 -22.19
CA ARG A 254 -17.81 -14.34 -20.79
C ARG A 254 -17.15 -13.10 -20.20
N PRO A 255 -17.24 -12.89 -18.88
CA PRO A 255 -16.52 -11.82 -18.21
C PRO A 255 -15.01 -11.95 -18.43
N VAL A 256 -14.34 -10.78 -18.45
CA VAL A 256 -12.90 -10.68 -18.41
C VAL A 256 -12.48 -10.08 -17.07
N ALA A 257 -11.45 -10.62 -16.46
CA ALA A 257 -10.95 -10.19 -15.16
C ALA A 257 -9.41 -10.33 -15.09
N GLY A 258 -8.79 -9.85 -14.03
CA GLY A 258 -7.33 -9.86 -13.88
C GLY A 258 -6.76 -8.47 -13.89
N THR A 259 -5.78 -8.22 -14.73
CA THR A 259 -5.20 -6.88 -14.92
C THR A 259 -6.15 -5.94 -15.66
N GLN A 260 -7.05 -6.47 -16.49
CA GLN A 260 -8.08 -5.72 -17.20
C GLN A 260 -9.47 -6.31 -16.96
N GLY A 261 -10.51 -5.54 -17.28
CA GLY A 261 -11.90 -5.93 -17.06
C GLY A 261 -12.33 -5.73 -15.61
N LEU A 262 -12.62 -6.80 -14.88
CA LEU A 262 -12.82 -6.79 -13.44
C LEU A 262 -11.45 -6.89 -12.76
N THR A 263 -10.99 -5.82 -12.14
CA THR A 263 -9.63 -5.68 -11.61
C THR A 263 -9.64 -5.56 -10.09
N ALA A 264 -8.73 -6.28 -9.42
CA ALA A 264 -8.43 -6.08 -8.01
C ALA A 264 -7.36 -4.99 -7.86
N THR A 265 -7.54 -4.05 -6.94
CA THR A 265 -6.60 -2.93 -6.77
C THR A 265 -6.48 -2.47 -5.33
N GLY A 266 -5.40 -1.78 -5.00
CA GLY A 266 -5.21 -1.15 -3.69
C GLY A 266 -6.13 0.04 -3.45
N TRP A 267 -6.44 0.81 -4.49
CA TRP A 267 -7.32 1.98 -4.44
C TRP A 267 -7.90 2.33 -5.79
N HIS A 268 -9.12 2.86 -5.79
CA HIS A 268 -9.73 3.38 -7.01
C HIS A 268 -10.77 4.47 -6.71
N LYS A 269 -10.94 5.39 -7.63
CA LYS A 269 -11.89 6.53 -7.51
C LYS A 269 -13.34 6.14 -7.29
N THR A 270 -13.72 4.93 -7.66
CA THR A 270 -15.09 4.42 -7.48
C THR A 270 -15.38 3.94 -6.06
N VAL A 271 -14.39 3.94 -5.15
CA VAL A 271 -14.58 3.67 -3.73
C VAL A 271 -15.04 4.96 -3.08
N GLU A 272 -16.33 5.05 -2.70
CA GLU A 272 -16.95 6.29 -2.19
C GLU A 272 -17.30 6.21 -0.70
N THR A 273 -17.41 5.00 -0.15
CA THR A 273 -17.86 4.75 1.22
C THR A 273 -16.77 5.02 2.26
N TYR A 274 -17.16 5.08 3.53
CA TYR A 274 -16.24 5.20 4.69
C TYR A 274 -15.30 6.40 4.65
N GLY A 275 -15.70 7.49 4.01
CA GLY A 275 -14.88 8.70 3.86
C GLY A 275 -13.89 8.66 2.69
N ALA A 276 -13.89 7.61 1.88
CA ALA A 276 -13.03 7.50 0.70
C ALA A 276 -13.24 8.63 -0.32
N ALA A 277 -14.51 9.04 -0.54
CA ALA A 277 -14.83 10.18 -1.41
C ALA A 277 -14.17 11.48 -0.94
N GLN A 278 -14.06 11.70 0.37
CA GLN A 278 -13.40 12.89 0.94
C GLN A 278 -11.88 12.83 0.72
N LEU A 279 -11.25 11.68 0.94
CA LEU A 279 -9.83 11.49 0.64
C LEU A 279 -9.57 11.73 -0.86
N GLN A 280 -10.39 11.12 -1.72
CA GLN A 280 -10.29 11.27 -3.16
C GLN A 280 -10.42 12.74 -3.59
N LYS A 281 -11.36 13.49 -3.01
CA LYS A 281 -11.54 14.92 -3.32
C LYS A 281 -10.36 15.78 -2.87
N ARG A 282 -9.78 15.51 -1.69
CA ARG A 282 -8.56 16.19 -1.24
C ARG A 282 -7.40 15.90 -2.17
N PHE A 283 -7.25 14.63 -2.57
CA PHE A 283 -6.20 14.23 -3.51
C PHE A 283 -6.39 14.90 -4.89
N GLU A 284 -7.60 14.88 -5.44
CA GLU A 284 -7.91 15.54 -6.72
C GLU A 284 -7.59 17.04 -6.67
N THR A 285 -7.89 17.71 -5.55
CA THR A 285 -7.56 19.13 -5.35
C THR A 285 -6.03 19.34 -5.30
N HIS A 286 -5.29 18.41 -4.70
CA HIS A 286 -3.83 18.51 -4.55
C HIS A 286 -3.08 18.15 -5.84
N ALA A 287 -3.47 17.05 -6.51
CA ALA A 287 -2.75 16.45 -7.64
C ALA A 287 -3.36 16.75 -9.01
N GLN A 288 -4.57 17.33 -9.08
CA GLN A 288 -5.34 17.61 -10.31
C GLN A 288 -5.65 16.33 -11.15
N ARG A 289 -5.65 15.17 -10.51
CA ARG A 289 -5.97 13.86 -11.05
C ARG A 289 -6.56 12.94 -9.99
N TRP A 290 -7.06 11.78 -10.40
CA TRP A 290 -7.54 10.77 -9.46
C TRP A 290 -6.38 10.04 -8.78
N MET A 291 -6.59 9.71 -7.49
CA MET A 291 -5.68 8.88 -6.71
C MET A 291 -5.68 7.44 -7.24
N ASN A 292 -4.51 6.89 -7.51
CA ASN A 292 -4.32 5.49 -7.84
C ASN A 292 -3.82 4.67 -6.63
N ASP A 293 -3.53 3.40 -6.81
CA ASP A 293 -3.11 2.50 -5.73
C ASP A 293 -1.70 2.81 -5.19
N ARG A 294 -0.76 3.28 -6.04
CA ARG A 294 0.57 3.73 -5.59
C ARG A 294 0.49 5.00 -4.76
N ASP A 295 -0.37 5.94 -5.17
CA ASP A 295 -0.63 7.14 -4.38
C ASP A 295 -1.19 6.81 -3.01
N PHE A 296 -2.17 5.89 -2.97
CA PHE A 296 -2.75 5.42 -1.71
C PHE A 296 -1.73 4.68 -0.85
N ALA A 297 -0.90 3.83 -1.46
CA ALA A 297 0.13 3.09 -0.73
C ALA A 297 1.19 4.04 -0.12
N ALA A 298 1.62 5.06 -0.86
CA ALA A 298 2.56 6.07 -0.36
C ALA A 298 1.92 6.96 0.72
N TRP A 299 0.65 7.37 0.51
CA TRP A 299 -0.14 8.09 1.53
C TRP A 299 -0.23 7.27 2.82
N MET A 300 -0.58 5.99 2.74
CA MET A 300 -0.63 5.09 3.88
C MET A 300 0.73 4.90 4.55
N GLY A 301 1.81 4.88 3.79
CA GLY A 301 3.17 4.79 4.32
C GLY A 301 3.50 5.96 5.25
N VAL A 302 3.33 7.18 4.75
CA VAL A 302 3.54 8.40 5.56
C VAL A 302 2.58 8.46 6.76
N ARG A 303 1.29 8.11 6.56
CA ARG A 303 0.28 8.09 7.64
C ARG A 303 0.62 7.04 8.72
N SER A 304 1.22 5.92 8.34
CA SER A 304 1.67 4.89 9.29
C SER A 304 2.79 5.42 10.19
N PHE A 305 3.77 6.13 9.63
CA PHE A 305 4.79 6.82 10.41
C PHE A 305 4.17 7.86 11.34
N ALA A 306 3.31 8.74 10.81
CA ALA A 306 2.70 9.80 11.60
C ALA A 306 1.85 9.24 12.77
N ALA A 307 1.10 8.16 12.56
CA ALA A 307 0.30 7.51 13.59
C ALA A 307 1.20 6.89 14.70
N ALA A 308 2.28 6.20 14.30
CA ALA A 308 3.23 5.61 15.23
C ALA A 308 3.97 6.69 16.05
N ILE A 309 4.47 7.73 15.40
CA ILE A 309 5.18 8.85 16.05
C ILE A 309 4.26 9.58 17.02
N THR A 310 3.01 9.81 16.63
CA THR A 310 2.02 10.44 17.54
C THR A 310 1.83 9.62 18.81
N ARG A 311 1.80 8.29 18.71
CA ARG A 311 1.60 7.41 19.85
C ARG A 311 2.86 7.27 20.72
N LEU A 312 4.02 7.14 20.09
CA LEU A 312 5.31 6.94 20.75
C LEU A 312 5.95 8.24 21.23
N ARG A 313 5.63 9.37 20.59
CA ARG A 313 6.36 10.64 20.72
C ARG A 313 7.87 10.48 20.43
N SER A 314 8.20 9.62 19.49
CA SER A 314 9.54 9.24 19.08
C SER A 314 9.60 9.04 17.58
N THR A 315 10.74 9.40 16.97
CA THR A 315 11.07 9.13 15.55
C THR A 315 12.01 7.94 15.38
N ASP A 316 12.25 7.19 16.45
CA ASP A 316 13.10 6.01 16.44
C ASP A 316 12.50 4.90 15.56
N ALA A 317 13.22 4.51 14.51
CA ALA A 317 12.76 3.56 13.49
C ALA A 317 12.49 2.17 14.08
N VAL A 318 13.26 1.75 15.09
CA VAL A 318 13.10 0.45 15.75
C VAL A 318 11.82 0.42 16.57
N GLN A 319 11.55 1.46 17.37
CA GLN A 319 10.33 1.56 18.16
C GLN A 319 9.10 1.64 17.27
N ILE A 320 9.15 2.43 16.17
CA ILE A 320 8.06 2.55 15.21
C ILE A 320 7.77 1.18 14.58
N ARG A 321 8.81 0.44 14.17
CA ARG A 321 8.66 -0.89 13.61
C ARG A 321 8.04 -1.86 14.61
N GLN A 322 8.53 -1.89 15.85
CA GLN A 322 7.99 -2.74 16.90
C GLN A 322 6.49 -2.47 17.13
N LEU A 323 6.10 -1.21 17.24
CA LEU A 323 4.69 -0.82 17.38
C LEU A 323 3.86 -1.22 16.15
N ALA A 324 4.39 -1.05 14.93
CA ALA A 324 3.67 -1.42 13.72
C ALA A 324 3.40 -2.95 13.65
N LEU A 325 4.37 -3.78 14.11
CA LEU A 325 4.28 -5.24 14.09
C LEU A 325 3.57 -5.85 15.30
N SER A 326 3.34 -5.10 16.38
CA SER A 326 2.63 -5.60 17.57
C SER A 326 1.13 -5.83 17.34
N GLY A 327 0.55 -5.20 16.29
CA GLY A 327 -0.89 -5.18 16.08
C GLY A 327 -1.62 -4.06 16.83
N ASP A 328 -0.93 -3.31 17.70
CA ASP A 328 -1.50 -2.24 18.53
C ASP A 328 -1.53 -0.87 17.83
N LEU A 329 -1.12 -0.79 16.58
CA LEU A 329 -1.20 0.41 15.75
C LEU A 329 -2.40 0.32 14.79
N PRO A 330 -3.61 0.72 15.21
CA PRO A 330 -4.75 0.77 14.29
C PRO A 330 -4.58 1.94 13.32
N LEU A 331 -4.70 1.66 12.04
CA LEU A 331 -4.58 2.64 10.98
C LEU A 331 -5.93 2.83 10.28
N ASP A 332 -6.28 4.08 10.02
CA ASP A 332 -7.47 4.43 9.25
C ASP A 332 -7.09 4.69 7.79
N GLY A 333 -7.62 3.86 6.89
CA GLY A 333 -7.35 3.93 5.44
C GLY A 333 -8.60 4.15 4.60
N PHE A 334 -9.71 4.64 5.19
CA PHE A 334 -10.98 4.90 4.49
C PHE A 334 -11.56 3.69 3.74
N LYS A 335 -11.28 2.48 4.23
CA LYS A 335 -11.71 1.19 3.63
C LYS A 335 -12.75 0.44 4.47
N GLY A 336 -13.37 1.11 5.45
CA GLY A 336 -14.43 0.55 6.30
C GLY A 336 -13.94 -0.43 7.38
N ARG A 337 -12.63 -0.65 7.47
CA ARG A 337 -12.00 -1.49 8.48
C ARG A 337 -10.74 -0.82 9.00
N LYS A 338 -10.38 -1.11 10.24
CA LYS A 338 -9.07 -0.73 10.77
C LYS A 338 -8.00 -1.58 10.11
N LEU A 339 -6.96 -0.90 9.63
CA LEU A 339 -5.81 -1.55 9.00
C LEU A 339 -4.73 -1.79 10.05
N SER A 340 -3.89 -2.81 9.84
CA SER A 340 -2.74 -3.12 10.69
C SER A 340 -1.69 -3.88 9.90
N PHE A 341 -0.45 -3.87 10.36
CA PHE A 341 0.59 -4.67 9.73
C PHE A 341 0.58 -6.11 10.25
N ARG A 342 0.91 -7.06 9.40
CA ARG A 342 1.15 -8.47 9.76
C ARG A 342 2.50 -8.58 10.46
N SER A 343 2.53 -9.27 11.60
CA SER A 343 3.76 -9.44 12.38
C SER A 343 4.81 -10.31 11.68
N TRP A 344 4.38 -11.28 10.85
CA TRP A 344 5.30 -12.23 10.21
C TRP A 344 5.98 -11.71 8.95
N ASN A 345 5.34 -10.84 8.17
CA ASN A 345 5.88 -10.37 6.90
C ASN A 345 5.75 -8.87 6.64
N GLY A 346 5.24 -8.10 7.60
CA GLY A 346 5.14 -6.64 7.48
C GLY A 346 4.14 -6.12 6.45
N GLN A 347 3.27 -6.96 5.88
CA GLN A 347 2.25 -6.54 4.93
C GLN A 347 1.08 -5.87 5.65
N LEU A 348 0.64 -4.72 5.14
CA LEU A 348 -0.57 -4.07 5.61
C LEU A 348 -1.80 -4.91 5.27
N ARG A 349 -2.59 -5.26 6.30
CA ARG A 349 -3.91 -5.85 6.16
C ARG A 349 -4.87 -4.80 5.65
N GLN A 350 -5.49 -5.02 4.51
CA GLN A 350 -6.44 -4.09 3.93
C GLN A 350 -7.46 -4.80 3.05
N PRO A 351 -8.72 -4.33 3.02
CA PRO A 351 -9.68 -4.78 2.01
C PRO A 351 -9.19 -4.42 0.61
N ILE A 352 -9.49 -5.29 -0.34
CA ILE A 352 -9.12 -5.13 -1.74
C ILE A 352 -10.40 -4.88 -2.56
N PRO A 353 -10.61 -3.67 -3.08
CA PRO A 353 -11.72 -3.39 -3.97
C PRO A 353 -11.55 -4.12 -5.31
N LEU A 354 -12.65 -4.68 -5.78
CA LEU A 354 -12.81 -5.22 -7.12
C LEU A 354 -13.60 -4.23 -7.93
N ILE A 355 -12.98 -3.71 -8.97
CA ILE A 355 -13.50 -2.58 -9.73
C ILE A 355 -13.67 -2.90 -11.20
N HIS A 356 -14.61 -2.21 -11.82
CA HIS A 356 -14.63 -1.90 -13.23
C HIS A 356 -14.22 -0.42 -13.38
N PRO A 357 -13.71 0.06 -14.51
CA PRO A 357 -13.23 1.44 -14.66
C PRO A 357 -14.20 2.55 -14.19
N ARG A 358 -15.50 2.26 -14.09
CA ARG A 358 -16.53 3.22 -13.67
C ARG A 358 -17.38 2.77 -12.47
N ALA A 359 -17.06 1.63 -11.84
CA ALA A 359 -17.88 1.12 -10.76
C ALA A 359 -17.05 0.26 -9.77
N LEU A 360 -17.35 0.41 -8.49
CA LEU A 360 -17.01 -0.58 -7.48
C LEU A 360 -17.96 -1.77 -7.63
N VAL A 361 -17.42 -2.95 -7.87
CA VAL A 361 -18.21 -4.19 -8.02
C VAL A 361 -18.37 -4.92 -6.71
N SER A 362 -17.26 -5.05 -5.95
CA SER A 362 -17.24 -5.73 -4.65
C SER A 362 -16.00 -5.31 -3.85
N ASN A 363 -15.92 -5.74 -2.60
CA ASN A 363 -14.71 -5.66 -1.78
C ASN A 363 -14.39 -7.05 -1.23
N SER A 364 -13.13 -7.46 -1.32
CA SER A 364 -12.65 -8.68 -0.68
C SER A 364 -11.91 -8.36 0.63
N PRO A 365 -11.96 -9.26 1.64
CA PRO A 365 -12.46 -10.65 1.54
C PRO A 365 -13.98 -10.73 1.40
N GLN A 366 -14.41 -11.74 0.64
CA GLN A 366 -15.83 -12.05 0.44
C GLN A 366 -16.39 -12.80 1.65
N ASP A 367 -17.70 -12.66 1.88
CA ASP A 367 -18.42 -13.44 2.90
C ASP A 367 -18.22 -14.95 2.65
N GLY A 368 -17.93 -15.70 3.72
CA GLY A 368 -17.60 -17.13 3.63
C GLY A 368 -16.11 -17.44 3.45
N PHE A 369 -15.27 -16.42 3.22
CA PHE A 369 -13.81 -16.55 3.09
C PHE A 369 -13.03 -15.79 4.17
N LEU A 370 -13.71 -15.32 5.21
CA LEU A 370 -13.06 -14.59 6.30
C LEU A 370 -12.12 -15.50 7.08
N HIS A 371 -10.93 -14.99 7.39
CA HIS A 371 -9.98 -15.74 8.21
C HIS A 371 -10.42 -15.76 9.69
N PRO A 372 -10.27 -16.89 10.41
CA PRO A 372 -10.80 -17.05 11.77
C PRO A 372 -10.21 -16.05 12.79
N THR A 373 -8.94 -15.69 12.64
CA THR A 373 -8.23 -14.83 13.61
C THR A 373 -8.29 -13.37 13.22
N SER A 374 -8.05 -13.06 11.95
CA SER A 374 -8.13 -11.71 11.40
C SER A 374 -8.71 -11.78 9.99
N GLU A 375 -9.92 -11.26 9.82
CA GLU A 375 -10.69 -11.36 8.57
C GLU A 375 -9.87 -11.09 7.30
N LEU A 376 -8.89 -10.18 7.37
CA LEU A 376 -8.06 -9.76 6.24
C LEU A 376 -6.87 -10.69 5.96
N ASP A 377 -6.56 -11.65 6.84
CA ASP A 377 -5.42 -12.57 6.66
C ASP A 377 -5.72 -13.67 5.62
N THR A 378 -6.94 -13.75 5.15
CA THR A 378 -7.31 -14.62 4.02
C THR A 378 -6.78 -14.15 2.65
N LEU A 379 -6.25 -12.94 2.54
CA LEU A 379 -5.72 -12.37 1.29
C LEU A 379 -4.19 -12.42 1.28
N GLY A 380 -3.59 -13.04 0.27
CA GLY A 380 -2.15 -13.24 0.17
C GLY A 380 -1.62 -14.37 1.05
N PHE A 381 -0.33 -14.36 1.33
CA PHE A 381 0.30 -15.39 2.16
C PHE A 381 -0.04 -15.23 3.63
N ASP A 382 -0.68 -16.23 4.21
CA ASP A 382 -0.90 -16.32 5.65
C ASP A 382 0.39 -16.74 6.38
N ALA A 383 0.39 -16.64 7.71
CA ALA A 383 1.57 -16.94 8.54
C ALA A 383 2.15 -18.35 8.30
N PRO A 384 1.35 -19.43 8.15
CA PRO A 384 1.87 -20.76 7.84
C PRO A 384 2.43 -20.88 6.41
N GLU A 385 1.92 -20.09 5.47
CA GLU A 385 2.29 -20.13 4.04
C GLU A 385 3.55 -19.29 3.74
N SER A 386 3.82 -18.28 4.53
CA SER A 386 4.98 -17.40 4.36
C SER A 386 6.24 -18.02 4.96
N SER A 387 7.34 -18.00 4.22
CA SER A 387 8.68 -18.32 4.75
C SER A 387 9.33 -17.15 5.49
N CYS A 388 8.74 -15.96 5.41
CA CYS A 388 9.23 -14.78 6.11
C CYS A 388 9.06 -14.94 7.63
N ARG A 389 10.10 -14.61 8.37
CA ARG A 389 10.08 -14.51 9.83
C ARG A 389 10.81 -13.24 10.21
N LEU A 390 10.06 -12.14 10.40
CA LEU A 390 10.64 -10.90 10.86
C LEU A 390 11.16 -11.11 12.28
N SER A 391 12.49 -11.06 12.47
CA SER A 391 13.11 -11.23 13.79
C SER A 391 12.58 -10.16 14.75
N GLY A 392 12.02 -10.60 15.88
CA GLY A 392 11.46 -9.76 16.94
C GLY A 392 9.93 -9.84 17.11
N ALA A 393 9.21 -10.60 16.30
CA ALA A 393 7.88 -11.05 16.67
C ALA A 393 8.04 -12.22 17.66
N SER A 394 8.09 -11.91 18.97
CA SER A 394 7.90 -12.92 20.00
C SER A 394 6.50 -13.49 19.86
N SER A 395 6.42 -14.80 19.61
CA SER A 395 5.20 -15.62 19.65
C SER A 395 4.49 -15.47 21.00
#